data_3dbb87457e62640061859b349c2c91c5
#
_entry.id   3dbb87457e62640061859b349c2c91c5
#
_cell.length_a   1.000
_cell.length_b   1.000
_cell.length_c   1.000
_cell.angle_alpha   90.00
_cell.angle_beta   90.00
_cell.angle_gamma   90.00
#
_symmetry.space_group_name_H-M   'P 1'
#
loop_
_entity.id
_entity.type
_entity.pdbx_description
1 polymer ?
#
loop_
_entity_poly.entity_id
_entity_poly.type
_entity_poly.pdbx_seq_one_letter_code
_entity_poly.pdbx_strand_id
1 'polypeptide(L)'
;FARSCPMSSPLPVPRFDTFYRHDELSRLLADYASAAPDLVRVGSIGKSHEGRDIWVATLTNFATGDDTEKPAFWADGNIHAAELTASTTCLYYLHHLPSRYGEDREVTQLLDTRTVYLCPRLNPDGAELALAERPRHIRSSTRPWPYDEEPVDGLTIEDVDGDGRVLTMRIRDPHGPYKKHPTEPRLMVPREPGEFGGEYYRLMPEGTLRHFDGLSVTINKDVEGLDLNRNFPANWRGEHEQLGAGPYPTSEPEVRAMVEFIVKHPNIGAAVSYHTHSGVILRPMGSKSDDDMIPEDLWCIKRFSALGEKITGYPAISIWHDFKYHPKDVITGTQDWMYEHLGALFWVVELWSPNKEAGVTDYKWIDWFREHPVEDDLKLLAWSDGHCDGQAHVDWRPFMHPQLGIVEIGGWDKMNYWRNPPPHLREREAARFPAWMTTIALSLPRLEVLRTEVRALGADTWRIRFSVANSGYLPAYV
;
A
#
# COMPACT_ATOMS: atom_id res chain seq x y z
N PHE A 1 -26.63 10.78 -28.41
CA PHE A 1 -27.18 11.75 -27.44
C PHE A 1 -27.03 11.14 -26.05
N ALA A 2 -25.96 11.49 -25.35
CA ALA A 2 -25.78 11.16 -23.94
C ALA A 2 -26.84 11.96 -23.16
N ARG A 3 -27.77 11.26 -22.54
CA ARG A 3 -28.64 11.90 -21.52
C ARG A 3 -27.76 12.09 -20.28
N SER A 4 -27.42 13.31 -19.94
CA SER A 4 -26.90 13.63 -18.62
C SER A 4 -27.98 13.23 -17.60
N CYS A 5 -27.73 12.14 -16.89
CA CYS A 5 -28.56 11.83 -15.71
C CYS A 5 -28.26 12.90 -14.66
N PRO A 6 -29.27 13.65 -14.14
CA PRO A 6 -28.98 14.60 -13.09
C PRO A 6 -28.52 13.85 -11.84
N MET A 7 -27.35 14.15 -11.34
CA MET A 7 -26.92 13.68 -10.03
C MET A 7 -27.91 14.14 -8.97
N SER A 8 -28.36 13.23 -8.11
CA SER A 8 -29.38 13.51 -7.11
C SER A 8 -28.92 14.48 -6.01
N SER A 9 -27.61 14.61 -5.85
CA SER A 9 -26.92 15.52 -4.93
C SER A 9 -25.51 15.82 -5.47
N PRO A 10 -24.85 16.93 -5.07
CA PRO A 10 -23.46 17.15 -5.42
C PRO A 10 -22.58 16.02 -4.85
N LEU A 11 -21.59 15.58 -5.62
CA LEU A 11 -20.61 14.59 -5.15
C LEU A 11 -19.87 15.10 -3.92
N PRO A 12 -19.61 14.25 -2.92
CA PRO A 12 -18.74 14.63 -1.82
C PRO A 12 -17.34 14.93 -2.34
N VAL A 13 -16.69 15.93 -1.75
CA VAL A 13 -15.30 16.29 -2.05
C VAL A 13 -14.43 15.81 -0.90
N PRO A 14 -13.60 14.76 -1.11
CA PRO A 14 -12.73 14.27 -0.06
C PRO A 14 -11.63 15.28 0.28
N ARG A 15 -11.20 15.28 1.51
CA ARG A 15 -9.96 15.94 1.92
C ARG A 15 -8.79 14.96 1.72
N PHE A 16 -7.80 15.36 0.97
CA PHE A 16 -6.62 14.54 0.70
C PHE A 16 -5.42 14.91 1.60
N ASP A 17 -5.51 16.00 2.33
CA ASP A 17 -4.51 16.48 3.29
C ASP A 17 -4.61 15.79 4.67
N THR A 18 -5.62 14.97 4.89
CA THR A 18 -5.85 14.20 6.12
C THR A 18 -6.06 12.71 5.83
N PHE A 19 -5.90 11.88 6.85
CA PHE A 19 -6.25 10.47 6.80
C PHE A 19 -7.57 10.26 7.55
N TYR A 20 -8.50 9.55 6.90
CA TYR A 20 -9.81 9.27 7.47
C TYR A 20 -9.72 8.12 8.50
N ARG A 21 -10.41 8.28 9.64
CA ARG A 21 -10.72 7.15 10.53
C ARG A 21 -11.72 6.22 9.84
N HIS A 22 -11.86 4.99 10.31
CA HIS A 22 -12.72 3.99 9.66
C HIS A 22 -14.18 4.45 9.53
N ASP A 23 -14.74 5.07 10.56
CA ASP A 23 -16.12 5.58 10.54
C ASP A 23 -16.30 6.75 9.57
N GLU A 24 -15.30 7.61 9.44
CA GLU A 24 -15.32 8.71 8.48
C GLU A 24 -15.22 8.20 7.05
N LEU A 25 -14.36 7.21 6.80
CA LEU A 25 -14.24 6.52 5.52
C LEU A 25 -15.55 5.84 5.14
N SER A 26 -16.19 5.14 6.08
CA SER A 26 -17.47 4.44 5.87
C SER A 26 -18.58 5.42 5.47
N ARG A 27 -18.68 6.56 6.15
CA ARG A 27 -19.62 7.64 5.81
C ARG A 27 -19.35 8.21 4.43
N LEU A 28 -18.09 8.54 4.13
CA LEU A 28 -17.69 9.07 2.82
C LEU A 28 -18.09 8.12 1.67
N LEU A 29 -17.87 6.82 1.84
CA LEU A 29 -18.24 5.81 0.84
C LEU A 29 -19.76 5.74 0.66
N ALA A 30 -20.54 5.77 1.74
CA ALA A 30 -22.00 5.80 1.70
C ALA A 30 -22.53 7.09 1.01
N ASP A 31 -21.88 8.23 1.25
CA ASP A 31 -22.23 9.50 0.63
C ASP A 31 -22.02 9.44 -0.90
N TYR A 32 -20.94 8.81 -1.39
CA TYR A 32 -20.72 8.57 -2.83
C TYR A 32 -21.81 7.69 -3.44
N ALA A 33 -22.15 6.58 -2.80
CA ALA A 33 -23.20 5.70 -3.27
C ALA A 33 -24.57 6.39 -3.33
N SER A 34 -24.82 7.30 -2.40
CA SER A 34 -26.06 8.09 -2.35
C SER A 34 -26.09 9.21 -3.39
N ALA A 35 -24.95 9.86 -3.65
CA ALA A 35 -24.85 10.98 -4.59
C ALA A 35 -24.84 10.53 -6.06
N ALA A 36 -24.27 9.36 -6.36
CA ALA A 36 -24.13 8.84 -7.71
C ALA A 36 -24.57 7.35 -7.82
N PRO A 37 -25.83 7.00 -7.49
CA PRO A 37 -26.29 5.61 -7.41
C PRO A 37 -26.24 4.86 -8.75
N ASP A 38 -26.26 5.58 -9.87
CA ASP A 38 -26.15 5.02 -11.21
C ASP A 38 -24.70 4.63 -11.58
N LEU A 39 -23.72 5.13 -10.84
CA LEU A 39 -22.29 4.93 -11.11
C LEU A 39 -21.53 4.26 -9.96
N VAL A 40 -22.02 4.36 -8.73
CA VAL A 40 -21.31 3.91 -7.53
C VAL A 40 -22.21 3.07 -6.65
N ARG A 41 -21.75 1.87 -6.30
CA ARG A 41 -22.33 1.03 -5.25
C ARG A 41 -21.26 0.71 -4.23
N VAL A 42 -21.62 0.57 -2.96
CA VAL A 42 -20.70 0.23 -1.88
C VAL A 42 -21.23 -0.96 -1.12
N GLY A 43 -20.37 -1.92 -0.84
CA GLY A 43 -20.68 -3.12 -0.08
C GLY A 43 -19.52 -3.58 0.78
N SER A 44 -19.83 -4.24 1.89
CA SER A 44 -18.81 -4.93 2.71
C SER A 44 -18.54 -6.29 2.11
N ILE A 45 -17.26 -6.62 1.91
CA ILE A 45 -16.83 -7.94 1.43
C ILE A 45 -16.55 -8.92 2.58
N GLY A 46 -16.49 -8.43 3.80
CA GLY A 46 -16.23 -9.21 5.00
C GLY A 46 -15.92 -8.33 6.19
N LYS A 47 -15.51 -8.97 7.28
CA LYS A 47 -15.11 -8.32 8.53
C LYS A 47 -13.63 -8.56 8.78
N SER A 48 -12.95 -7.54 9.33
CA SER A 48 -11.59 -7.65 9.85
C SER A 48 -11.54 -8.47 11.14
N HIS A 49 -10.35 -8.70 11.65
CA HIS A 49 -10.12 -9.40 12.92
C HIS A 49 -10.92 -8.77 14.08
N GLU A 50 -10.96 -7.45 14.18
CA GLU A 50 -11.72 -6.72 15.22
C GLU A 50 -13.18 -6.44 14.82
N GLY A 51 -13.66 -6.98 13.70
CA GLY A 51 -15.05 -6.91 13.29
C GLY A 51 -15.47 -5.68 12.50
N ARG A 52 -14.52 -4.86 12.02
CA ARG A 52 -14.79 -3.72 11.12
C ARG A 52 -15.11 -4.20 9.72
N ASP A 53 -15.98 -3.46 9.02
CA ASP A 53 -16.30 -3.75 7.63
C ASP A 53 -15.10 -3.50 6.70
N ILE A 54 -14.89 -4.41 5.75
CA ILE A 54 -13.95 -4.23 4.65
C ILE A 54 -14.77 -3.79 3.44
N TRP A 55 -14.68 -2.50 3.13
CA TRP A 55 -15.52 -1.87 2.12
C TRP A 55 -14.95 -2.00 0.72
N VAL A 56 -15.81 -2.30 -0.25
CA VAL A 56 -15.52 -2.19 -1.68
C VAL A 56 -16.52 -1.26 -2.33
N ALA A 57 -16.00 -0.28 -3.08
CA ALA A 57 -16.77 0.53 -3.99
C ALA A 57 -16.73 -0.08 -5.40
N THR A 58 -17.89 -0.34 -5.98
CA THR A 58 -18.07 -0.79 -7.36
C THR A 58 -18.44 0.40 -8.23
N LEU A 59 -17.60 0.71 -9.20
CA LEU A 59 -17.78 1.86 -10.10
C LEU A 59 -18.00 1.36 -11.54
N THR A 60 -19.15 1.63 -12.08
CA THR A 60 -19.55 1.36 -13.47
C THR A 60 -20.82 2.13 -13.78
N ASN A 61 -21.15 2.37 -15.03
CA ASN A 61 -22.48 2.81 -15.40
C ASN A 61 -23.43 1.60 -15.42
N PHE A 62 -24.24 1.47 -14.36
CA PHE A 62 -25.19 0.36 -14.20
C PHE A 62 -26.32 0.36 -15.24
N ALA A 63 -26.54 1.48 -15.93
CA ALA A 63 -27.51 1.54 -17.04
C ALA A 63 -27.00 0.84 -18.32
N THR A 64 -25.70 0.53 -18.43
CA THR A 64 -25.10 -0.13 -19.60
C THR A 64 -24.83 -1.63 -19.39
N GLY A 65 -25.21 -2.20 -18.26
CA GLY A 65 -25.09 -3.60 -17.88
C GLY A 65 -24.58 -3.79 -16.46
N ASP A 66 -24.70 -5.00 -15.94
CA ASP A 66 -24.24 -5.34 -14.60
C ASP A 66 -22.71 -5.32 -14.51
N ASP A 67 -22.21 -5.07 -13.32
CA ASP A 67 -20.77 -4.96 -13.04
C ASP A 67 -20.00 -6.26 -13.35
N THR A 68 -20.62 -7.42 -13.13
CA THR A 68 -20.03 -8.74 -13.39
C THR A 68 -20.03 -9.14 -14.87
N GLU A 69 -20.80 -8.44 -15.72
CA GLU A 69 -20.86 -8.70 -17.17
C GLU A 69 -19.81 -7.92 -17.96
N LYS A 70 -19.13 -6.97 -17.32
CA LYS A 70 -18.09 -6.14 -17.93
C LYS A 70 -16.70 -6.57 -17.46
N PRO A 71 -15.67 -6.47 -18.31
CA PRO A 71 -14.30 -6.66 -17.86
C PRO A 71 -13.98 -5.70 -16.72
N ALA A 72 -13.31 -6.19 -15.67
CA ALA A 72 -13.11 -5.43 -14.45
C ALA A 72 -11.64 -5.24 -14.09
N PHE A 73 -11.39 -4.12 -13.41
CA PHE A 73 -10.13 -3.73 -12.80
C PHE A 73 -10.30 -3.64 -11.29
N TRP A 74 -9.35 -4.22 -10.54
CA TRP A 74 -9.29 -4.13 -9.09
C TRP A 74 -8.21 -3.16 -8.63
N ALA A 75 -8.49 -2.36 -7.60
CA ALA A 75 -7.45 -1.65 -6.86
C ALA A 75 -7.72 -1.68 -5.37
N ASP A 76 -6.67 -1.91 -4.59
CA ASP A 76 -6.72 -1.88 -3.14
C ASP A 76 -5.58 -1.07 -2.53
N GLY A 77 -5.74 -0.75 -1.25
CA GLY A 77 -4.72 -0.07 -0.47
C GLY A 77 -4.79 -0.42 1.00
N ASN A 78 -3.72 -0.06 1.71
CA ASN A 78 -3.63 -0.14 3.17
C ASN A 78 -3.78 -1.57 3.72
N ILE A 79 -3.16 -2.54 3.06
CA ILE A 79 -2.98 -3.88 3.62
C ILE A 79 -1.99 -3.86 4.79
N HIS A 80 -0.97 -3.00 4.73
CA HIS A 80 -0.08 -2.73 5.85
C HIS A 80 -0.59 -1.52 6.65
N ALA A 81 -0.53 -1.64 7.98
CA ALA A 81 -1.20 -0.75 8.92
C ALA A 81 -0.90 0.74 8.72
N ALA A 82 0.38 1.10 8.64
CA ALA A 82 0.85 2.48 8.59
C ALA A 82 0.89 3.10 7.18
N GLU A 83 0.49 2.36 6.13
CA GLU A 83 0.56 2.79 4.73
C GLU A 83 -0.72 3.53 4.30
N LEU A 84 -1.04 4.61 4.99
CA LEU A 84 -2.34 5.29 4.88
C LEU A 84 -2.55 6.03 3.56
N THR A 85 -1.47 6.45 2.90
CA THR A 85 -1.55 7.13 1.59
C THR A 85 -2.09 6.20 0.50
N ALA A 86 -1.93 4.89 0.66
CA ALA A 86 -2.54 3.90 -0.21
C ALA A 86 -4.07 4.01 -0.22
N SER A 87 -4.68 4.17 0.97
CA SER A 87 -6.13 4.45 1.11
C SER A 87 -6.51 5.77 0.43
N THR A 88 -5.71 6.84 0.63
CA THR A 88 -5.94 8.15 0.00
C THR A 88 -5.92 8.06 -1.52
N THR A 89 -5.01 7.28 -2.11
CA THR A 89 -4.91 7.08 -3.56
C THR A 89 -6.15 6.38 -4.13
N CYS A 90 -6.65 5.36 -3.46
CA CYS A 90 -7.91 4.72 -3.83
C CYS A 90 -9.10 5.71 -3.74
N LEU A 91 -9.16 6.54 -2.69
CA LEU A 91 -10.20 7.56 -2.54
C LEU A 91 -10.11 8.65 -3.61
N TYR A 92 -8.89 9.01 -4.04
CA TYR A 92 -8.70 9.95 -5.13
C TYR A 92 -9.29 9.38 -6.44
N TYR A 93 -9.07 8.12 -6.74
CA TYR A 93 -9.63 7.47 -7.93
C TYR A 93 -11.14 7.30 -7.82
N LEU A 94 -11.67 6.97 -6.64
CA LEU A 94 -13.11 6.96 -6.36
C LEU A 94 -13.75 8.31 -6.67
N HIS A 95 -13.12 9.42 -6.28
CA HIS A 95 -13.62 10.78 -6.58
C HIS A 95 -13.47 11.10 -8.07
N HIS A 96 -12.32 10.79 -8.66
CA HIS A 96 -11.97 11.12 -10.04
C HIS A 96 -13.00 10.55 -11.05
N LEU A 97 -13.40 9.29 -10.90
CA LEU A 97 -14.22 8.62 -11.89
C LEU A 97 -15.62 9.23 -12.02
N PRO A 98 -16.46 9.33 -10.96
CA PRO A 98 -17.79 9.89 -11.09
C PRO A 98 -17.78 11.42 -11.33
N SER A 99 -16.76 12.14 -10.84
CA SER A 99 -16.66 13.59 -11.07
C SER A 99 -16.32 13.97 -12.52
N ARG A 100 -15.71 13.05 -13.29
CA ARG A 100 -15.33 13.26 -14.69
C ARG A 100 -16.25 12.54 -15.68
N TYR A 101 -17.19 11.75 -15.21
CA TYR A 101 -18.13 11.04 -16.06
C TYR A 101 -19.00 12.02 -16.88
N GLY A 102 -19.09 11.80 -18.18
CA GLY A 102 -19.79 12.68 -19.12
C GLY A 102 -18.97 13.86 -19.63
N GLU A 103 -17.88 14.22 -18.97
CA GLU A 103 -16.97 15.31 -19.37
C GLU A 103 -15.67 14.77 -19.98
N ASP A 104 -15.04 13.80 -19.31
CA ASP A 104 -13.86 13.11 -19.80
C ASP A 104 -14.24 11.89 -20.63
N ARG A 105 -13.72 11.81 -21.86
CA ARG A 105 -14.06 10.73 -22.80
C ARG A 105 -13.57 9.37 -22.33
N GLU A 106 -12.36 9.28 -21.78
CA GLU A 106 -11.78 8.01 -21.35
C GLU A 106 -12.49 7.50 -20.09
N VAL A 107 -12.78 8.37 -19.14
CA VAL A 107 -13.55 8.04 -17.92
C VAL A 107 -14.96 7.59 -18.30
N THR A 108 -15.62 8.30 -19.21
CA THR A 108 -16.97 7.94 -19.67
C THR A 108 -16.95 6.56 -20.36
N GLN A 109 -16.01 6.35 -21.27
CA GLN A 109 -15.85 5.04 -21.93
C GLN A 109 -15.52 3.95 -20.92
N LEU A 110 -14.68 4.23 -19.93
CA LEU A 110 -14.35 3.28 -18.86
C LEU A 110 -15.62 2.81 -18.15
N LEU A 111 -16.38 3.74 -17.56
CA LEU A 111 -17.55 3.39 -16.77
C LEU A 111 -18.70 2.79 -17.62
N ASP A 112 -18.84 3.18 -18.88
CA ASP A 112 -19.84 2.59 -19.78
C ASP A 112 -19.51 1.14 -20.20
N THR A 113 -18.21 0.75 -20.20
CA THR A 113 -17.78 -0.52 -20.79
C THR A 113 -16.97 -1.42 -19.88
N ARG A 114 -16.62 -0.96 -18.69
CA ARG A 114 -15.79 -1.66 -17.69
C ARG A 114 -16.36 -1.48 -16.30
N THR A 115 -15.87 -2.29 -15.39
CA THR A 115 -16.10 -2.12 -13.94
C THR A 115 -14.78 -1.86 -13.22
N VAL A 116 -14.80 -0.98 -12.24
CA VAL A 116 -13.69 -0.76 -11.32
C VAL A 116 -14.15 -1.12 -9.90
N TYR A 117 -13.46 -2.06 -9.27
CA TYR A 117 -13.65 -2.40 -7.86
C TYR A 117 -12.52 -1.76 -7.05
N LEU A 118 -12.87 -0.92 -6.09
CA LEU A 118 -11.92 -0.24 -5.21
C LEU A 118 -12.11 -0.68 -3.77
N CYS A 119 -11.05 -1.24 -3.15
CA CYS A 119 -10.98 -1.50 -1.72
C CYS A 119 -10.03 -0.49 -1.07
N PRO A 120 -10.52 0.67 -0.61
CA PRO A 120 -9.63 1.73 -0.11
C PRO A 120 -8.82 1.34 1.12
N ARG A 121 -9.32 0.38 1.91
CA ARG A 121 -8.69 -0.03 3.17
C ARG A 121 -8.95 -1.50 3.44
N LEU A 122 -7.97 -2.34 3.07
CA LEU A 122 -8.08 -3.78 3.27
C LEU A 122 -7.87 -4.17 4.75
N ASN A 123 -7.03 -3.42 5.47
CA ASN A 123 -6.73 -3.62 6.90
C ASN A 123 -7.25 -2.44 7.74
N PRO A 124 -8.55 -2.39 8.07
CA PRO A 124 -9.10 -1.29 8.84
C PRO A 124 -8.59 -1.28 10.30
N ASP A 125 -8.28 -2.41 10.90
CA ASP A 125 -7.83 -2.50 12.29
C ASP A 125 -6.42 -1.91 12.44
N GLY A 126 -5.50 -2.31 11.59
CA GLY A 126 -4.14 -1.77 11.60
C GLY A 126 -4.12 -0.26 11.30
N ALA A 127 -4.98 0.21 10.39
CA ALA A 127 -5.11 1.63 10.11
C ALA A 127 -5.63 2.43 11.32
N GLU A 128 -6.61 1.90 12.05
CA GLU A 128 -7.14 2.53 13.26
C GLU A 128 -6.08 2.62 14.38
N LEU A 129 -5.24 1.59 14.49
CA LEU A 129 -4.13 1.59 15.45
C LEU A 129 -3.07 2.64 15.08
N ALA A 130 -2.73 2.76 13.78
CA ALA A 130 -1.81 3.77 13.28
C ALA A 130 -2.35 5.21 13.40
N LEU A 131 -3.67 5.40 13.44
CA LEU A 131 -4.36 6.68 13.56
C LEU A 131 -4.85 6.99 14.99
N ALA A 132 -4.49 6.15 15.97
CA ALA A 132 -4.87 6.39 17.36
C ALA A 132 -4.21 7.66 17.92
N GLU A 133 -4.73 8.20 19.02
CA GLU A 133 -4.10 9.31 19.76
C GLU A 133 -2.67 8.97 20.20
N ARG A 134 -2.46 7.70 20.59
CA ARG A 134 -1.14 7.11 20.81
C ARG A 134 -0.93 6.05 19.73
N PRO A 135 -0.29 6.41 18.62
CA PRO A 135 -0.16 5.54 17.49
C PRO A 135 0.78 4.38 17.77
N ARG A 136 0.46 3.22 17.21
CA ARG A 136 1.39 2.09 17.11
C ARG A 136 1.59 1.73 15.64
N HIS A 137 2.82 1.46 15.29
CA HIS A 137 3.21 1.20 13.89
C HIS A 137 3.53 -0.28 13.72
N ILE A 138 2.52 -1.13 13.78
CA ILE A 138 2.65 -2.55 13.47
C ILE A 138 2.74 -2.81 11.96
N ARG A 139 3.18 -3.99 11.57
CA ARG A 139 3.31 -4.35 10.16
C ARG A 139 1.95 -4.42 9.47
N SER A 140 1.01 -5.20 10.00
CA SER A 140 -0.25 -5.45 9.30
C SER A 140 -1.41 -5.74 10.26
N SER A 141 -1.78 -7.00 10.48
CA SER A 141 -2.91 -7.37 11.33
C SER A 141 -2.69 -7.07 12.80
N THR A 142 -3.76 -6.69 13.50
CA THR A 142 -3.75 -6.50 14.96
C THR A 142 -3.85 -7.81 15.73
N ARG A 143 -4.04 -8.96 15.04
CA ARG A 143 -4.08 -10.28 15.67
C ARG A 143 -2.69 -10.70 16.14
N PRO A 144 -2.52 -11.09 17.41
CA PRO A 144 -1.25 -11.63 17.91
C PRO A 144 -0.81 -12.88 17.12
N TRP A 145 0.47 -12.92 16.76
CA TRP A 145 1.10 -14.03 16.05
C TRP A 145 2.63 -13.93 16.06
N PRO A 146 3.43 -15.00 16.16
CA PRO A 146 2.97 -16.37 16.43
C PRO A 146 2.65 -16.63 17.91
N TYR A 147 2.96 -15.68 18.78
CA TYR A 147 2.72 -15.75 20.21
C TYR A 147 1.69 -14.69 20.61
N ASP A 148 0.83 -15.01 21.55
CA ASP A 148 -0.17 -14.10 22.13
C ASP A 148 0.23 -13.56 23.51
N GLU A 149 1.41 -13.96 24.00
CA GLU A 149 1.96 -13.51 25.27
C GLU A 149 2.76 -12.21 25.06
N GLU A 150 2.39 -11.16 25.77
CA GLU A 150 3.19 -9.94 25.81
C GLU A 150 4.56 -10.19 26.46
N PRO A 151 5.65 -9.58 25.94
CA PRO A 151 6.95 -9.60 26.58
C PRO A 151 6.88 -9.06 28.02
N VAL A 152 7.50 -9.75 28.97
CA VAL A 152 7.53 -9.35 30.38
C VAL A 152 8.57 -8.25 30.60
N ASP A 153 9.72 -8.37 29.93
CA ASP A 153 10.89 -7.50 30.09
C ASP A 153 11.28 -6.81 28.79
N GLY A 154 11.88 -5.64 28.91
CA GLY A 154 12.43 -4.89 27.77
C GLY A 154 11.62 -3.66 27.36
N LEU A 155 12.06 -3.01 26.28
CA LEU A 155 11.47 -1.79 25.74
C LEU A 155 10.32 -2.15 24.80
N THR A 156 9.12 -1.65 25.12
CA THR A 156 7.95 -1.66 24.25
C THR A 156 7.86 -0.31 23.54
N ILE A 157 7.80 -0.34 22.21
CA ILE A 157 7.76 0.85 21.35
C ILE A 157 6.40 1.54 21.48
N GLU A 158 6.40 2.79 21.98
CA GLU A 158 5.19 3.60 22.12
C GLU A 158 5.53 5.08 22.28
N ASP A 159 4.55 5.96 22.06
CA ASP A 159 4.63 7.39 22.37
C ASP A 159 4.62 7.59 23.91
N VAL A 160 5.76 8.00 24.47
CA VAL A 160 5.91 8.18 25.94
C VAL A 160 5.73 9.62 26.37
N ASP A 161 5.93 10.60 25.51
CA ASP A 161 5.79 12.01 25.83
C ASP A 161 4.41 12.58 25.45
N GLY A 162 3.57 11.81 24.75
CA GLY A 162 2.17 12.12 24.45
C GLY A 162 2.01 13.14 23.33
N ASP A 163 3.00 13.27 22.44
CA ASP A 163 2.93 14.21 21.31
C ASP A 163 2.22 13.65 20.07
N GLY A 164 1.78 12.38 20.13
CA GLY A 164 1.12 11.67 19.03
C GLY A 164 2.07 11.10 17.99
N ARG A 165 3.35 11.00 18.29
CA ARG A 165 4.41 10.45 17.43
C ARG A 165 5.15 9.34 18.16
N VAL A 166 5.79 8.48 17.40
CA VAL A 166 6.79 7.55 17.93
C VAL A 166 8.10 7.88 17.25
N LEU A 167 8.99 8.51 18.01
CA LEU A 167 10.25 9.03 17.53
C LEU A 167 11.44 8.15 17.96
N THR A 168 12.61 8.76 18.10
CA THR A 168 13.84 8.12 18.58
C THR A 168 14.25 8.75 19.91
N MET A 169 14.65 7.92 20.86
CA MET A 169 15.35 8.38 22.08
C MET A 169 16.86 8.30 21.87
N ARG A 170 17.59 9.32 22.32
CA ARG A 170 19.04 9.26 22.47
C ARG A 170 19.45 9.50 23.91
N ILE A 171 20.41 8.69 24.37
CA ILE A 171 20.93 8.75 25.74
C ILE A 171 22.44 8.92 25.66
N ARG A 172 23.01 9.82 26.48
CA ARG A 172 24.46 9.93 26.62
C ARG A 172 25.02 8.63 27.18
N ASP A 173 25.97 8.06 26.48
CA ASP A 173 26.67 6.84 26.86
C ASP A 173 28.14 6.95 26.41
N PRO A 174 29.11 6.98 27.34
CA PRO A 174 30.54 7.06 26.97
C PRO A 174 31.01 5.93 26.04
N HIS A 175 30.27 4.83 26.02
CA HIS A 175 30.51 3.66 25.16
C HIS A 175 29.54 3.56 24.02
N GLY A 176 28.67 4.57 23.82
CA GLY A 176 27.65 4.60 22.78
C GLY A 176 28.25 4.52 21.38
N PRO A 177 27.54 3.87 20.43
CA PRO A 177 28.02 3.70 19.07
C PRO A 177 27.78 4.90 18.16
N TYR A 178 27.15 5.96 18.65
CA TYR A 178 26.79 7.15 17.87
C TYR A 178 27.39 8.42 18.46
N LYS A 179 27.60 9.40 17.59
CA LYS A 179 27.97 10.79 17.92
C LYS A 179 27.13 11.77 17.10
N LYS A 180 27.09 13.04 17.53
CA LYS A 180 26.50 14.12 16.72
C LYS A 180 27.36 14.34 15.47
N HIS A 181 26.70 14.62 14.35
CA HIS A 181 27.42 15.05 13.15
C HIS A 181 28.13 16.38 13.40
N PRO A 182 29.37 16.58 12.94
CA PRO A 182 30.22 17.73 13.32
C PRO A 182 29.64 19.10 12.97
N THR A 183 28.96 19.21 11.84
CA THR A 183 28.39 20.48 11.34
C THR A 183 26.87 20.55 11.44
N GLU A 184 26.18 19.43 11.64
CA GLU A 184 24.73 19.35 11.79
C GLU A 184 24.35 18.47 13.01
N PRO A 185 24.36 19.03 14.21
CA PRO A 185 24.24 18.24 15.46
C PRO A 185 22.87 17.61 15.68
N ARG A 186 21.88 17.90 14.83
CA ARG A 186 20.60 17.18 14.81
C ARG A 186 20.76 15.76 14.32
N LEU A 187 21.68 15.51 13.38
CA LEU A 187 21.96 14.19 12.83
C LEU A 187 22.89 13.40 13.76
N MET A 188 22.57 12.13 13.90
CA MET A 188 23.38 11.16 14.64
C MET A 188 24.08 10.24 13.66
N VAL A 189 25.41 10.20 13.76
CA VAL A 189 26.25 9.38 12.88
C VAL A 189 27.00 8.30 13.67
N PRO A 190 27.36 7.17 13.06
CA PRO A 190 28.19 6.16 13.71
C PRO A 190 29.51 6.74 14.21
N ARG A 191 29.98 6.25 15.37
CA ARG A 191 31.30 6.52 15.89
C ARG A 191 32.31 5.65 15.17
N GLU A 192 33.45 6.22 14.78
CA GLU A 192 34.53 5.46 14.20
C GLU A 192 35.19 4.51 15.24
N PRO A 193 35.67 3.34 14.83
CA PRO A 193 36.23 2.35 15.76
C PRO A 193 37.39 2.84 16.62
N GLY A 194 38.14 3.83 16.16
CA GLY A 194 39.31 4.39 16.90
C GLY A 194 39.00 5.65 17.73
N GLU A 195 37.74 6.07 17.81
CA GLU A 195 37.38 7.29 18.56
C GLU A 195 37.07 7.02 20.02
N PHE A 196 37.73 7.79 20.91
CA PHE A 196 37.55 7.70 22.36
C PHE A 196 37.52 9.11 22.99
N GLY A 197 36.89 9.22 24.15
CA GLY A 197 36.89 10.44 24.97
C GLY A 197 35.97 11.55 24.45
N GLY A 198 35.12 11.27 23.47
CA GLY A 198 34.11 12.20 22.94
C GLY A 198 32.77 12.12 23.65
N GLU A 199 31.82 12.89 23.15
CA GLU A 199 30.42 12.84 23.57
C GLU A 199 29.71 11.82 22.68
N TYR A 200 29.33 10.67 23.24
CA TYR A 200 28.71 9.58 22.52
C TYR A 200 27.31 9.29 23.05
N TYR A 201 26.54 8.57 22.21
CA TYR A 201 25.14 8.29 22.45
C TYR A 201 24.78 6.86 22.08
N ARG A 202 23.76 6.36 22.77
CA ARG A 202 22.96 5.20 22.36
C ARG A 202 21.63 5.69 21.81
N LEU A 203 21.21 5.12 20.68
CA LEU A 203 19.91 5.39 20.06
C LEU A 203 19.01 4.18 20.25
N MET A 204 17.73 4.44 20.52
CA MET A 204 16.69 3.43 20.61
C MET A 204 15.34 4.04 20.19
N PRO A 205 14.35 3.24 19.77
CA PRO A 205 13.00 3.73 19.58
C PRO A 205 12.45 4.36 20.87
N GLU A 206 11.55 5.30 20.72
CA GLU A 206 10.74 5.79 21.80
C GLU A 206 9.88 4.67 22.38
N GLY A 207 9.76 4.58 23.72
CA GLY A 207 9.01 3.49 24.36
C GLY A 207 9.26 3.42 25.86
N THR A 208 8.53 2.54 26.54
CA THR A 208 8.67 2.24 27.96
C THR A 208 9.39 0.93 28.20
N LEU A 209 10.15 0.85 29.30
CA LEU A 209 10.86 -0.37 29.71
C LEU A 209 10.09 -1.07 30.83
N ARG A 210 9.91 -2.37 30.69
CA ARG A 210 9.44 -3.22 31.79
C ARG A 210 10.63 -3.93 32.42
N HIS A 211 10.66 -3.95 33.76
CA HIS A 211 11.68 -4.62 34.58
C HIS A 211 13.13 -4.30 34.21
N PHE A 212 13.41 -3.01 33.96
CA PHE A 212 14.77 -2.57 33.61
C PHE A 212 15.76 -2.88 34.72
N ASP A 213 16.82 -3.62 34.41
CA ASP A 213 17.86 -4.04 35.33
C ASP A 213 18.96 -2.96 35.56
N GLY A 214 18.87 -1.83 34.88
CA GLY A 214 19.85 -0.74 34.95
C GLY A 214 21.06 -0.94 34.01
N LEU A 215 21.13 -2.02 33.24
CA LEU A 215 22.32 -2.37 32.45
C LEU A 215 22.05 -2.46 30.95
N SER A 216 21.07 -3.26 30.55
CA SER A 216 20.81 -3.55 29.13
C SER A 216 19.39 -3.22 28.73
N VAL A 217 19.21 -2.73 27.49
CA VAL A 217 17.92 -2.49 26.89
C VAL A 217 17.72 -3.47 25.73
N THR A 218 16.81 -4.39 25.93
CA THR A 218 16.31 -5.25 24.84
C THR A 218 15.05 -4.62 24.27
N ILE A 219 14.98 -4.47 22.94
CA ILE A 219 13.78 -3.97 22.26
C ILE A 219 12.85 -5.14 22.03
N ASN A 220 11.63 -5.04 22.54
CA ASN A 220 10.62 -6.07 22.38
C ASN A 220 10.12 -6.11 20.94
N LYS A 221 9.87 -7.32 20.44
CA LYS A 221 9.10 -7.49 19.21
C LYS A 221 7.63 -7.26 19.52
N ASP A 222 6.93 -6.69 18.55
CA ASP A 222 5.47 -6.61 18.64
C ASP A 222 4.88 -8.01 18.68
N VAL A 223 3.79 -8.18 19.44
CA VAL A 223 3.03 -9.45 19.44
C VAL A 223 2.28 -9.64 18.12
N GLU A 224 2.03 -8.55 17.39
CA GLU A 224 1.37 -8.51 16.10
C GLU A 224 2.36 -8.78 14.96
N GLY A 225 2.79 -10.03 14.81
CA GLY A 225 3.81 -10.44 13.84
C GLY A 225 3.28 -10.83 12.46
N LEU A 226 1.96 -10.76 12.20
CA LEU A 226 1.38 -11.10 10.90
C LEU A 226 1.70 -10.05 9.83
N ASP A 227 1.93 -10.54 8.61
CA ASP A 227 1.93 -9.75 7.38
C ASP A 227 0.83 -10.27 6.46
N LEU A 228 -0.28 -9.54 6.34
CA LEU A 228 -1.41 -9.93 5.51
C LEU A 228 -0.99 -10.19 4.06
N ASN A 229 0.04 -9.45 3.56
CA ASN A 229 0.59 -9.67 2.23
C ASN A 229 1.60 -10.84 2.16
N ARG A 230 1.55 -11.76 3.12
CA ARG A 230 2.22 -13.07 3.09
C ARG A 230 1.24 -14.22 3.25
N ASN A 231 -0.06 -13.92 3.41
CA ASN A 231 -1.09 -14.92 3.71
C ASN A 231 -1.90 -15.36 2.48
N PHE A 232 -1.53 -14.96 1.25
CA PHE A 232 -2.17 -15.36 0.00
C PHE A 232 -1.78 -16.78 -0.44
N PRO A 233 -2.66 -17.50 -1.20
CA PRO A 233 -2.47 -18.93 -1.46
C PRO A 233 -1.31 -19.28 -2.40
N ALA A 234 -0.96 -18.42 -3.37
CA ALA A 234 0.04 -18.75 -4.36
C ALA A 234 1.44 -18.81 -3.76
N ASN A 235 2.13 -19.92 -3.94
CA ASN A 235 3.48 -20.14 -3.44
C ASN A 235 3.66 -19.86 -1.93
N TRP A 236 2.57 -19.98 -1.16
CA TRP A 236 2.60 -19.73 0.27
C TRP A 236 3.66 -20.59 0.97
N ARG A 237 4.35 -19.99 1.92
CA ARG A 237 5.39 -20.63 2.71
C ARG A 237 5.10 -20.43 4.18
N GLY A 238 5.37 -21.47 4.97
CA GLY A 238 5.15 -21.41 6.42
C GLY A 238 6.07 -20.40 7.10
N GLU A 239 5.73 -20.07 8.33
CA GLU A 239 6.36 -19.04 9.16
C GLU A 239 7.90 -19.18 9.27
N HIS A 240 8.42 -20.41 9.20
CA HIS A 240 9.84 -20.71 9.27
C HIS A 240 10.64 -20.33 8.00
N GLU A 241 9.95 -20.14 6.87
CA GLU A 241 10.55 -19.66 5.62
C GLU A 241 10.16 -18.20 5.32
N GLN A 242 8.96 -17.78 5.73
CA GLN A 242 8.42 -16.46 5.45
C GLN A 242 7.67 -15.92 6.67
N LEU A 243 8.35 -15.05 7.41
CA LEU A 243 7.79 -14.45 8.63
C LEU A 243 6.48 -13.68 8.33
N GLY A 244 5.51 -13.86 9.22
CA GLY A 244 4.21 -13.21 9.11
C GLY A 244 3.21 -13.92 8.20
N ALA A 245 3.56 -15.08 7.64
CA ALA A 245 2.69 -15.83 6.72
C ALA A 245 1.43 -16.41 7.38
N GLY A 246 1.40 -16.48 8.70
CA GLY A 246 0.29 -17.07 9.46
C GLY A 246 0.28 -18.60 9.46
N PRO A 247 -0.74 -19.22 10.08
CA PRO A 247 -0.77 -20.67 10.25
C PRO A 247 -1.08 -21.45 8.95
N TYR A 248 -1.81 -20.84 8.01
CA TYR A 248 -2.13 -21.41 6.70
C TYR A 248 -2.59 -20.26 5.75
N PRO A 249 -2.55 -20.47 4.43
CA PRO A 249 -2.97 -19.43 3.49
C PRO A 249 -4.45 -19.07 3.68
N THR A 250 -4.77 -17.79 3.63
CA THR A 250 -6.10 -17.23 3.91
C THR A 250 -6.60 -17.46 5.34
N SER A 251 -5.69 -17.69 6.30
CA SER A 251 -6.07 -17.74 7.71
C SER A 251 -6.64 -16.42 8.21
N GLU A 252 -6.17 -15.31 7.67
CA GLU A 252 -6.58 -13.98 8.11
C GLU A 252 -7.88 -13.55 7.43
N PRO A 253 -8.85 -13.03 8.21
CA PRO A 253 -10.17 -12.71 7.70
C PRO A 253 -10.14 -11.65 6.59
N GLU A 254 -9.23 -10.68 6.64
CA GLU A 254 -9.06 -9.63 5.63
C GLU A 254 -8.63 -10.23 4.29
N VAL A 255 -7.63 -11.11 4.32
CA VAL A 255 -7.14 -11.80 3.12
C VAL A 255 -8.21 -12.73 2.57
N ARG A 256 -8.89 -13.46 3.44
CA ARG A 256 -9.99 -14.37 3.03
C ARG A 256 -11.12 -13.60 2.36
N ALA A 257 -11.53 -12.46 2.92
CA ALA A 257 -12.58 -11.61 2.36
C ALA A 257 -12.21 -11.13 0.94
N MET A 258 -10.98 -10.66 0.73
CA MET A 258 -10.48 -10.25 -0.58
C MET A 258 -10.45 -11.43 -1.56
N VAL A 259 -9.88 -12.57 -1.15
CA VAL A 259 -9.77 -13.78 -1.99
C VAL A 259 -11.16 -14.27 -2.40
N GLU A 260 -12.10 -14.38 -1.48
CA GLU A 260 -13.47 -14.82 -1.77
C GLU A 260 -14.21 -13.85 -2.70
N PHE A 261 -14.01 -12.55 -2.52
CA PHE A 261 -14.61 -11.54 -3.40
C PHE A 261 -14.06 -11.67 -4.82
N ILE A 262 -12.74 -11.68 -4.99
CA ILE A 262 -12.10 -11.71 -6.31
C ILE A 262 -12.41 -13.02 -7.05
N VAL A 263 -12.40 -14.16 -6.36
CA VAL A 263 -12.76 -15.47 -6.98
C VAL A 263 -14.22 -15.48 -7.46
N LYS A 264 -15.13 -14.76 -6.79
CA LYS A 264 -16.53 -14.61 -7.23
C LYS A 264 -16.69 -13.59 -8.37
N HIS A 265 -15.64 -12.84 -8.72
CA HIS A 265 -15.63 -11.83 -9.77
C HIS A 265 -14.58 -12.18 -10.85
N PRO A 266 -14.77 -13.27 -11.62
CA PRO A 266 -13.80 -13.75 -12.61
C PRO A 266 -13.64 -12.80 -13.82
N ASN A 267 -14.41 -11.73 -13.85
CA ASN A 267 -14.27 -10.65 -14.82
C ASN A 267 -13.11 -9.68 -14.49
N ILE A 268 -12.44 -9.83 -13.33
CA ILE A 268 -11.26 -9.04 -12.95
C ILE A 268 -10.05 -9.57 -13.74
N GLY A 269 -9.57 -8.78 -14.69
CA GLY A 269 -8.44 -9.15 -15.57
C GLY A 269 -7.15 -8.41 -15.28
N ALA A 270 -7.18 -7.36 -14.46
CA ALA A 270 -5.98 -6.68 -13.99
C ALA A 270 -6.21 -6.01 -12.64
N ALA A 271 -5.11 -5.77 -11.90
CA ALA A 271 -5.18 -5.15 -10.59
C ALA A 271 -3.92 -4.35 -10.22
N VAL A 272 -4.11 -3.40 -9.29
CA VAL A 272 -3.03 -2.65 -8.64
C VAL A 272 -3.25 -2.64 -7.14
N SER A 273 -2.21 -2.98 -6.37
CA SER A 273 -2.20 -2.83 -4.91
C SER A 273 -1.28 -1.68 -4.51
N TYR A 274 -1.80 -0.76 -3.70
CA TYR A 274 -1.06 0.41 -3.24
C TYR A 274 -0.46 0.19 -1.87
N HIS A 275 0.85 0.48 -1.79
CA HIS A 275 1.70 0.41 -0.61
C HIS A 275 2.44 1.74 -0.40
N THR A 276 3.23 1.83 0.63
CA THR A 276 4.25 2.85 0.85
C THR A 276 5.47 2.19 1.50
N HIS A 277 6.68 2.66 1.32
CA HIS A 277 7.18 3.77 0.51
C HIS A 277 8.29 3.26 -0.42
N SER A 278 8.71 4.06 -1.37
CA SER A 278 9.95 4.00 -2.18
C SER A 278 9.81 4.77 -3.48
N GLY A 279 8.59 5.13 -3.87
CA GLY A 279 8.29 5.86 -5.10
C GLY A 279 8.55 5.02 -6.35
N VAL A 280 8.10 3.74 -6.36
CA VAL A 280 8.32 2.79 -7.47
C VAL A 280 7.05 2.03 -7.85
N ILE A 281 7.00 1.57 -9.09
CA ILE A 281 6.04 0.57 -9.58
C ILE A 281 6.75 -0.78 -9.60
N LEU A 282 6.25 -1.73 -8.84
CA LEU A 282 6.77 -3.07 -8.75
C LEU A 282 5.95 -4.00 -9.65
N ARG A 283 6.64 -4.76 -10.49
CA ARG A 283 6.02 -5.82 -11.29
C ARG A 283 6.29 -7.20 -10.72
N PRO A 284 5.38 -8.17 -10.87
CA PRO A 284 5.61 -9.55 -10.47
C PRO A 284 6.75 -10.17 -11.30
N MET A 285 7.31 -11.33 -10.91
CA MET A 285 6.88 -12.08 -9.73
C MET A 285 7.80 -11.78 -8.55
N GLY A 286 7.30 -12.03 -7.35
CA GLY A 286 8.13 -11.99 -6.15
C GLY A 286 8.77 -13.33 -5.83
N SER A 287 8.20 -14.44 -6.32
CA SER A 287 8.62 -15.82 -6.04
C SER A 287 9.60 -16.41 -7.04
N LYS A 288 9.67 -15.88 -8.26
CA LYS A 288 10.44 -16.44 -9.39
C LYS A 288 11.05 -15.33 -10.25
N SER A 289 12.04 -15.70 -11.07
CA SER A 289 12.67 -14.76 -12.00
C SER A 289 11.78 -14.49 -13.23
N ASP A 290 12.14 -13.46 -14.00
CA ASP A 290 11.51 -13.16 -15.29
C ASP A 290 11.57 -14.35 -16.28
N ASP A 291 12.59 -15.19 -16.16
CA ASP A 291 12.79 -16.35 -17.05
C ASP A 291 11.75 -17.46 -16.83
N ASP A 292 11.08 -17.44 -15.68
CA ASP A 292 10.02 -18.39 -15.32
C ASP A 292 8.61 -17.90 -15.74
N MET A 293 8.52 -16.70 -16.30
CA MET A 293 7.25 -16.13 -16.76
C MET A 293 6.98 -16.46 -18.24
N ILE A 294 5.71 -16.52 -18.60
CA ILE A 294 5.31 -16.60 -20.01
C ILE A 294 5.78 -15.33 -20.73
N PRO A 295 6.57 -15.44 -21.82
CA PRO A 295 7.18 -14.27 -22.46
C PRO A 295 6.18 -13.20 -22.92
N GLU A 296 5.01 -13.59 -23.40
CA GLU A 296 3.94 -12.70 -23.84
C GLU A 296 3.35 -11.90 -22.68
N ASP A 297 3.15 -12.54 -21.54
CA ASP A 297 2.64 -11.91 -20.32
C ASP A 297 3.67 -10.93 -19.76
N LEU A 298 4.93 -11.37 -19.68
CA LEU A 298 6.03 -10.51 -19.25
C LEU A 298 6.16 -9.27 -20.14
N TRP A 299 5.99 -9.45 -21.46
CA TRP A 299 5.99 -8.33 -22.39
C TRP A 299 4.84 -7.35 -22.11
N CYS A 300 3.62 -7.85 -21.88
CA CYS A 300 2.47 -7.03 -21.51
C CYS A 300 2.73 -6.27 -20.22
N ILE A 301 3.17 -6.96 -19.16
CA ILE A 301 3.47 -6.37 -17.86
C ILE A 301 4.54 -5.27 -18.00
N LYS A 302 5.66 -5.54 -18.68
CA LYS A 302 6.72 -4.54 -18.91
C LYS A 302 6.23 -3.33 -19.70
N ARG A 303 5.36 -3.52 -20.68
CA ARG A 303 4.81 -2.43 -21.47
C ARG A 303 3.92 -1.49 -20.64
N PHE A 304 3.04 -2.04 -19.81
CA PHE A 304 2.20 -1.22 -18.92
C PHE A 304 3.00 -0.63 -17.76
N SER A 305 4.06 -1.30 -17.31
CA SER A 305 5.03 -0.76 -16.36
C SER A 305 5.74 0.48 -16.92
N ALA A 306 6.27 0.41 -18.14
CA ALA A 306 6.91 1.54 -18.80
C ALA A 306 5.94 2.72 -19.06
N LEU A 307 4.67 2.40 -19.35
CA LEU A 307 3.64 3.43 -19.46
C LEU A 307 3.36 4.07 -18.09
N GLY A 308 3.30 3.28 -17.02
CA GLY A 308 3.16 3.75 -15.65
C GLY A 308 4.31 4.68 -15.27
N GLU A 309 5.55 4.30 -15.55
CA GLU A 309 6.73 5.13 -15.33
C GLU A 309 6.62 6.49 -16.04
N LYS A 310 6.21 6.48 -17.31
CA LYS A 310 6.02 7.70 -18.10
C LYS A 310 4.93 8.61 -17.52
N ILE A 311 3.82 8.06 -17.05
CA ILE A 311 2.65 8.83 -16.57
C ILE A 311 2.90 9.32 -15.14
N THR A 312 3.37 8.45 -14.25
CA THR A 312 3.46 8.73 -12.82
C THR A 312 4.80 9.37 -12.42
N GLY A 313 5.85 9.13 -13.22
CA GLY A 313 7.23 9.49 -12.89
C GLY A 313 7.86 8.56 -11.83
N TYR A 314 7.24 7.40 -11.55
CA TYR A 314 7.78 6.37 -10.68
C TYR A 314 8.50 5.32 -11.52
N PRO A 315 9.78 5.01 -11.27
CA PRO A 315 10.48 3.95 -11.99
C PRO A 315 9.79 2.60 -11.79
N ALA A 316 9.75 1.82 -12.87
CA ALA A 316 9.13 0.50 -12.87
C ALA A 316 10.21 -0.59 -12.80
N ILE A 317 10.20 -1.36 -11.72
CA ILE A 317 11.22 -2.36 -11.39
C ILE A 317 10.62 -3.73 -11.08
N SER A 318 11.45 -4.75 -11.05
CA SER A 318 11.06 -6.13 -10.71
C SER A 318 11.16 -6.37 -9.21
N ILE A 319 10.15 -7.01 -8.63
CA ILE A 319 10.26 -7.47 -7.23
C ILE A 319 11.43 -8.44 -7.10
N TRP A 320 11.51 -9.44 -7.98
CA TRP A 320 12.55 -10.47 -7.91
C TRP A 320 13.97 -9.94 -8.09
N HIS A 321 14.18 -9.09 -9.11
CA HIS A 321 15.53 -8.65 -9.48
C HIS A 321 16.01 -7.43 -8.69
N ASP A 322 15.08 -6.54 -8.27
CA ASP A 322 15.46 -5.20 -7.82
C ASP A 322 14.98 -4.86 -6.40
N PHE A 323 14.04 -5.64 -5.82
CA PHE A 323 13.35 -5.26 -4.57
C PHE A 323 13.35 -6.34 -3.49
N LYS A 324 14.41 -7.14 -3.39
CA LYS A 324 14.58 -8.17 -2.34
C LYS A 324 15.53 -7.70 -1.25
N TYR A 325 15.11 -7.87 0.01
CA TYR A 325 15.95 -7.54 1.16
C TYR A 325 17.18 -8.43 1.27
N HIS A 326 17.08 -9.67 0.87
CA HIS A 326 18.18 -10.60 0.77
C HIS A 326 18.07 -11.38 -0.54
N PRO A 327 19.19 -11.70 -1.24
CA PRO A 327 19.14 -12.44 -2.51
C PRO A 327 18.40 -13.78 -2.47
N LYS A 328 18.35 -14.41 -1.29
CA LYS A 328 17.65 -15.69 -1.08
C LYS A 328 16.17 -15.54 -0.70
N ASP A 329 15.71 -14.31 -0.45
CA ASP A 329 14.31 -14.10 -0.08
C ASP A 329 13.39 -14.46 -1.24
N VAL A 330 12.28 -15.11 -0.89
CA VAL A 330 11.14 -15.35 -1.77
C VAL A 330 9.99 -14.55 -1.20
N ILE A 331 9.55 -13.53 -1.94
CA ILE A 331 8.48 -12.64 -1.51
C ILE A 331 7.20 -13.08 -2.21
N THR A 332 6.39 -13.89 -1.53
CA THR A 332 5.06 -14.27 -2.02
C THR A 332 4.00 -13.31 -1.47
N GLY A 333 2.92 -13.11 -2.19
CA GLY A 333 1.85 -12.23 -1.75
C GLY A 333 0.73 -12.10 -2.79
N THR A 334 0.01 -11.01 -2.73
CA THR A 334 -1.10 -10.69 -3.65
C THR A 334 -0.67 -10.76 -5.11
N GLN A 335 0.54 -10.26 -5.43
CA GLN A 335 1.05 -10.17 -6.79
C GLN A 335 1.23 -11.55 -7.45
N ASP A 336 1.75 -12.53 -6.70
CA ASP A 336 1.92 -13.88 -7.22
C ASP A 336 0.56 -14.60 -7.35
N TRP A 337 -0.33 -14.41 -6.38
CA TRP A 337 -1.65 -15.01 -6.39
C TRP A 337 -2.53 -14.50 -7.53
N MET A 338 -2.58 -13.19 -7.75
CA MET A 338 -3.38 -12.61 -8.83
C MET A 338 -2.92 -13.10 -10.20
N TYR A 339 -1.61 -13.17 -10.43
CA TYR A 339 -1.05 -13.61 -11.69
C TYR A 339 -1.16 -15.14 -11.86
N GLU A 340 -0.62 -15.94 -10.91
CA GLU A 340 -0.49 -17.39 -11.11
C GLU A 340 -1.82 -18.17 -10.97
N HIS A 341 -2.71 -17.74 -10.03
CA HIS A 341 -3.95 -18.46 -9.81
C HIS A 341 -5.13 -17.91 -10.61
N LEU A 342 -5.12 -16.64 -10.96
CA LEU A 342 -6.26 -15.98 -11.60
C LEU A 342 -5.99 -15.52 -13.03
N GLY A 343 -4.72 -15.49 -13.47
CA GLY A 343 -4.36 -14.97 -14.78
C GLY A 343 -4.64 -13.47 -14.92
N ALA A 344 -4.60 -12.73 -13.86
CA ALA A 344 -4.78 -11.28 -13.85
C ALA A 344 -3.44 -10.56 -13.89
N LEU A 345 -3.29 -9.56 -14.76
CA LEU A 345 -2.12 -8.71 -14.76
C LEU A 345 -2.07 -7.88 -13.46
N PHE A 346 -0.91 -7.82 -12.81
CA PHE A 346 -0.81 -7.22 -11.49
C PHE A 346 0.40 -6.30 -11.32
N TRP A 347 0.23 -5.23 -10.57
CA TRP A 347 1.30 -4.34 -10.14
C TRP A 347 1.13 -3.97 -8.67
N VAL A 348 2.26 -3.77 -7.99
CA VAL A 348 2.32 -3.13 -6.67
C VAL A 348 2.90 -1.74 -6.86
N VAL A 349 2.35 -0.75 -6.19
CA VAL A 349 2.90 0.60 -6.19
C VAL A 349 3.34 0.94 -4.77
N GLU A 350 4.63 1.16 -4.60
CA GLU A 350 5.19 1.74 -3.38
C GLU A 350 5.15 3.26 -3.52
N LEU A 351 4.09 3.87 -3.00
CA LEU A 351 3.86 5.31 -3.07
C LEU A 351 4.92 6.07 -2.28
N TRP A 352 5.23 7.30 -2.75
CA TRP A 352 6.02 8.27 -2.01
C TRP A 352 7.49 7.91 -1.83
N SER A 353 8.35 8.91 -1.98
CA SER A 353 9.78 8.81 -1.68
C SER A 353 10.30 10.14 -1.18
N PRO A 354 10.62 10.27 0.12
CA PRO A 354 11.28 11.45 0.65
C PRO A 354 12.65 11.66 0.02
N ASN A 355 13.35 10.58 -0.35
CA ASN A 355 14.64 10.63 -1.03
C ASN A 355 14.54 11.41 -2.35
N LYS A 356 13.53 11.10 -3.16
CA LYS A 356 13.28 11.79 -4.43
C LYS A 356 13.01 13.28 -4.22
N GLU A 357 12.21 13.64 -3.23
CA GLU A 357 11.91 15.03 -2.91
C GLU A 357 13.14 15.79 -2.41
N ALA A 358 14.01 15.13 -1.66
CA ALA A 358 15.27 15.68 -1.16
C ALA A 358 16.40 15.71 -2.23
N GLY A 359 16.15 15.21 -3.45
CA GLY A 359 17.16 15.16 -4.51
C GLY A 359 18.23 14.09 -4.29
N VAL A 360 17.91 13.03 -3.57
CA VAL A 360 18.73 11.82 -3.49
C VAL A 360 18.42 10.95 -4.70
N THR A 361 19.41 10.66 -5.51
CA THR A 361 19.29 9.93 -6.78
C THR A 361 20.37 8.85 -6.91
N ASP A 362 20.23 8.00 -7.92
CA ASP A 362 21.25 7.01 -8.33
C ASP A 362 21.60 5.97 -7.23
N TYR A 363 20.60 5.52 -6.50
CA TYR A 363 20.76 4.49 -5.47
C TYR A 363 19.93 3.24 -5.77
N LYS A 364 20.35 2.12 -5.21
CA LYS A 364 19.54 0.90 -5.15
C LYS A 364 18.68 0.95 -3.90
N TRP A 365 17.34 0.82 -4.06
CA TRP A 365 16.38 1.02 -2.95
C TRP A 365 16.75 0.26 -1.69
N ILE A 366 16.98 -1.05 -1.79
CA ILE A 366 17.24 -1.88 -0.61
C ILE A 366 18.62 -1.61 0.00
N ASP A 367 19.64 -1.42 -0.83
CA ASP A 367 21.00 -1.15 -0.34
C ASP A 367 21.07 0.19 0.39
N TRP A 368 20.35 1.20 -0.11
CA TRP A 368 20.29 2.52 0.52
C TRP A 368 19.71 2.47 1.95
N PHE A 369 18.68 1.64 2.20
CA PHE A 369 18.12 1.49 3.55
C PHE A 369 19.05 0.77 4.52
N ARG A 370 20.02 0.03 4.02
CA ARG A 370 21.02 -0.64 4.85
C ARG A 370 22.16 0.30 5.22
N GLU A 371 22.68 0.98 4.22
CA GLU A 371 23.79 1.89 4.35
C GLU A 371 23.72 2.94 3.24
N HIS A 372 23.85 4.21 3.61
CA HIS A 372 23.87 5.33 2.67
C HIS A 372 24.85 6.42 3.16
N PRO A 373 25.30 7.29 2.24
CA PRO A 373 26.15 8.42 2.60
C PRO A 373 25.43 9.42 3.50
N VAL A 374 26.13 9.96 4.49
CA VAL A 374 25.57 10.99 5.39
C VAL A 374 25.14 12.27 4.65
N GLU A 375 25.69 12.52 3.47
CA GLU A 375 25.30 13.60 2.56
C GLU A 375 23.83 13.47 2.15
N ASP A 376 23.29 12.28 2.08
CA ASP A 376 21.87 12.06 1.78
C ASP A 376 20.99 12.43 2.98
N ASP A 377 21.42 12.14 4.20
CA ASP A 377 20.75 12.64 5.43
C ASP A 377 20.74 14.17 5.48
N LEU A 378 21.84 14.82 5.09
CA LEU A 378 21.91 16.28 5.00
C LEU A 378 20.94 16.85 3.97
N LYS A 379 20.78 16.21 2.80
CA LYS A 379 19.77 16.61 1.80
C LYS A 379 18.34 16.42 2.35
N LEU A 380 18.06 15.29 2.98
CA LEU A 380 16.77 15.02 3.62
C LEU A 380 16.44 16.05 4.70
N LEU A 381 17.43 16.44 5.50
CA LEU A 381 17.26 17.46 6.54
C LEU A 381 17.00 18.86 5.94
N ALA A 382 17.74 19.22 4.89
CA ALA A 382 17.50 20.46 4.15
C ALA A 382 16.11 20.50 3.52
N TRP A 383 15.63 19.36 2.98
CA TRP A 383 14.27 19.22 2.50
C TRP A 383 13.24 19.36 3.63
N SER A 384 13.47 18.74 4.78
CA SER A 384 12.63 18.90 5.96
C SER A 384 12.48 20.37 6.37
N ASP A 385 13.61 21.09 6.46
CA ASP A 385 13.63 22.51 6.86
C ASP A 385 12.94 23.40 5.80
N GLY A 386 13.20 23.15 4.51
CA GLY A 386 12.71 24.01 3.43
C GLY A 386 11.28 23.75 2.96
N HIS A 387 10.74 22.52 3.16
CA HIS A 387 9.47 22.09 2.59
C HIS A 387 8.49 21.48 3.59
N CYS A 388 8.91 21.22 4.82
CA CYS A 388 8.10 20.62 5.86
C CYS A 388 8.16 21.40 7.19
N ASP A 389 8.61 22.65 7.17
CA ASP A 389 8.78 23.50 8.36
C ASP A 389 9.58 22.81 9.49
N GLY A 390 10.56 21.98 9.09
CA GLY A 390 11.38 21.20 10.01
C GLY A 390 10.66 20.01 10.67
N GLN A 391 9.41 19.72 10.29
CA GLN A 391 8.59 18.70 10.97
C GLN A 391 8.93 17.26 10.59
N ALA A 392 9.65 17.05 9.48
CA ALA A 392 10.05 15.70 9.08
C ALA A 392 11.18 15.15 9.97
N HIS A 393 12.04 16.03 10.48
CA HIS A 393 13.03 15.70 11.50
C HIS A 393 12.78 16.59 12.73
N VAL A 394 12.27 16.01 13.79
CA VAL A 394 11.95 16.72 15.04
C VAL A 394 13.23 17.01 15.81
N ASP A 395 13.38 18.23 16.30
CA ASP A 395 14.53 18.62 17.13
C ASP A 395 14.56 17.83 18.44
N TRP A 396 15.76 17.46 18.86
CA TRP A 396 15.98 16.73 20.10
C TRP A 396 15.61 17.58 21.31
N ARG A 397 14.67 17.08 22.12
CA ARG A 397 14.18 17.72 23.33
C ARG A 397 14.42 16.86 24.57
N PRO A 398 14.86 17.44 25.69
CA PRO A 398 15.01 16.70 26.94
C PRO A 398 13.67 16.16 27.43
N PHE A 399 13.67 14.92 27.88
CA PHE A 399 12.53 14.25 28.47
C PHE A 399 12.96 13.42 29.68
N MET A 400 12.18 13.49 30.78
CA MET A 400 12.43 12.68 31.96
C MET A 400 11.75 11.34 31.81
N HIS A 401 12.49 10.38 31.29
CA HIS A 401 11.97 9.02 31.08
C HIS A 401 11.87 8.30 32.45
N PRO A 402 10.76 7.60 32.74
CA PRO A 402 10.50 6.98 34.03
C PRO A 402 11.53 5.94 34.47
N GLN A 403 12.17 5.23 33.55
CA GLN A 403 13.15 4.18 33.84
C GLN A 403 14.59 4.57 33.48
N LEU A 404 14.79 5.42 32.46
CA LEU A 404 16.12 5.74 31.92
C LEU A 404 16.70 7.08 32.44
N GLY A 405 15.91 7.84 33.20
CA GLY A 405 16.30 9.20 33.61
C GLY A 405 16.20 10.21 32.47
N ILE A 406 17.17 11.14 32.35
CA ILE A 406 17.14 12.16 31.29
C ILE A 406 17.53 11.53 29.96
N VAL A 407 16.62 11.54 29.01
CA VAL A 407 16.82 11.20 27.60
C VAL A 407 16.51 12.40 26.71
N GLU A 408 16.86 12.38 25.47
CA GLU A 408 16.36 13.34 24.48
C GLU A 408 15.51 12.58 23.44
N ILE A 409 14.30 13.08 23.16
CA ILE A 409 13.38 12.55 22.15
C ILE A 409 13.42 13.44 20.92
N GLY A 410 13.47 12.85 19.71
CA GLY A 410 13.53 13.57 18.44
C GLY A 410 13.87 12.66 17.28
N GLY A 411 14.42 13.23 16.21
CA GLY A 411 14.80 12.50 15.01
C GLY A 411 13.67 12.43 13.97
N TRP A 412 13.76 11.48 13.05
CA TRP A 412 12.84 11.37 11.93
C TRP A 412 11.45 10.91 12.35
N ASP A 413 10.42 11.66 11.93
CA ASP A 413 9.03 11.21 12.00
C ASP A 413 8.76 10.22 10.86
N LYS A 414 8.90 8.94 11.21
CA LYS A 414 8.79 7.86 10.23
C LYS A 414 7.38 7.69 9.67
N MET A 415 6.35 8.01 10.44
CA MET A 415 4.96 7.82 10.04
C MET A 415 4.49 8.88 9.07
N ASN A 416 4.68 10.17 9.42
CA ASN A 416 4.06 11.27 8.71
C ASN A 416 4.89 11.85 7.56
N TYR A 417 6.20 11.54 7.52
CA TYR A 417 7.09 12.12 6.50
C TYR A 417 7.93 11.09 5.77
N TRP A 418 8.14 9.92 6.37
CA TRP A 418 8.90 8.86 5.74
C TRP A 418 8.00 7.85 5.03
N ARG A 419 7.03 7.24 5.74
CA ARG A 419 6.08 6.29 5.16
C ARG A 419 5.00 6.96 4.33
N ASN A 420 4.54 8.12 4.77
CA ASN A 420 3.48 8.86 4.10
C ASN A 420 3.97 10.26 3.76
N PRO A 421 3.53 10.87 2.64
CA PRO A 421 3.88 12.24 2.32
C PRO A 421 3.28 13.21 3.34
N PRO A 422 3.93 14.36 3.54
CA PRO A 422 3.36 15.45 4.34
C PRO A 422 1.99 15.87 3.77
N PRO A 423 1.09 16.42 4.58
CA PRO A 423 -0.30 16.72 4.20
C PRO A 423 -0.45 17.43 2.86
N HIS A 424 0.36 18.46 2.60
CA HIS A 424 0.30 19.28 1.38
C HIS A 424 0.75 18.55 0.10
N LEU A 425 1.37 17.35 0.21
CA LEU A 425 1.84 16.57 -0.94
C LEU A 425 0.98 15.33 -1.21
N ARG A 426 0.06 14.95 -0.32
CA ARG A 426 -0.74 13.72 -0.44
C ARG A 426 -1.62 13.69 -1.69
N GLU A 427 -2.31 14.80 -1.96
CA GLU A 427 -3.15 14.90 -3.16
C GLU A 427 -2.31 14.81 -4.44
N ARG A 428 -1.17 15.49 -4.49
CA ARG A 428 -0.24 15.44 -5.62
C ARG A 428 0.22 14.01 -5.90
N GLU A 429 0.54 13.25 -4.88
CA GLU A 429 0.97 11.85 -5.05
C GLU A 429 -0.18 10.98 -5.53
N ALA A 430 -1.37 11.09 -4.96
CA ALA A 430 -2.54 10.33 -5.39
C ALA A 430 -2.97 10.65 -6.82
N ALA A 431 -2.87 11.91 -7.23
CA ALA A 431 -3.25 12.39 -8.56
C ALA A 431 -2.39 11.84 -9.72
N ARG A 432 -1.26 11.19 -9.43
CA ARG A 432 -0.37 10.59 -10.45
C ARG A 432 -0.98 9.37 -11.15
N PHE A 433 -1.90 8.64 -10.49
CA PHE A 433 -2.28 7.28 -10.88
C PHE A 433 -3.55 7.14 -11.73
N PRO A 434 -4.57 8.03 -11.68
CA PRO A 434 -5.83 7.82 -12.40
C PRO A 434 -5.68 7.51 -13.89
N ALA A 435 -4.83 8.25 -14.60
CA ALA A 435 -4.62 8.04 -16.03
C ALA A 435 -4.01 6.67 -16.36
N TRP A 436 -3.08 6.19 -15.54
CA TRP A 436 -2.48 4.86 -15.70
C TRP A 436 -3.48 3.75 -15.40
N MET A 437 -4.20 3.82 -14.29
CA MET A 437 -5.25 2.86 -13.93
C MET A 437 -6.36 2.80 -15.00
N THR A 438 -6.82 3.96 -15.46
CA THR A 438 -7.83 4.07 -16.53
C THR A 438 -7.34 3.40 -17.82
N THR A 439 -6.07 3.61 -18.20
CA THR A 439 -5.49 2.99 -19.39
C THR A 439 -5.40 1.45 -19.25
N ILE A 440 -4.98 0.94 -18.09
CA ILE A 440 -4.96 -0.51 -17.83
C ILE A 440 -6.39 -1.08 -17.96
N ALA A 441 -7.34 -0.48 -17.27
CA ALA A 441 -8.73 -0.95 -17.25
C ALA A 441 -9.39 -0.93 -18.64
N LEU A 442 -9.18 0.12 -19.44
CA LEU A 442 -9.67 0.20 -20.82
C LEU A 442 -9.01 -0.82 -21.74
N SER A 443 -7.77 -1.22 -21.43
CA SER A 443 -7.01 -2.19 -22.23
C SER A 443 -7.44 -3.65 -22.01
N LEU A 444 -8.25 -3.93 -20.99
CA LEU A 444 -8.72 -5.28 -20.69
C LEU A 444 -9.44 -5.93 -21.88
N PRO A 445 -9.34 -7.25 -22.07
CA PRO A 445 -10.03 -7.94 -23.12
C PRO A 445 -11.53 -7.75 -23.01
N ARG A 446 -12.20 -7.60 -24.16
CA ARG A 446 -13.64 -7.47 -24.22
C ARG A 446 -14.17 -8.43 -25.29
N LEU A 447 -14.80 -9.49 -24.84
CA LEU A 447 -15.37 -10.48 -25.73
C LEU A 447 -16.77 -10.05 -26.18
N GLU A 448 -16.99 -10.02 -27.50
CA GLU A 448 -18.26 -9.65 -28.10
C GLU A 448 -18.75 -10.79 -29.02
N VAL A 449 -20.01 -11.21 -28.86
CA VAL A 449 -20.65 -12.16 -29.76
C VAL A 449 -21.12 -11.40 -31.01
N LEU A 450 -20.38 -11.57 -32.10
CA LEU A 450 -20.69 -10.89 -33.37
C LEU A 450 -21.85 -11.53 -34.10
N ARG A 451 -22.00 -12.88 -34.00
CA ARG A 451 -23.01 -13.63 -34.69
C ARG A 451 -23.35 -14.92 -33.95
N THR A 452 -24.63 -15.23 -33.92
CA THR A 452 -25.14 -16.53 -33.47
C THR A 452 -25.93 -17.18 -34.57
N GLU A 453 -25.61 -18.42 -34.97
CA GLU A 453 -26.36 -19.25 -35.90
C GLU A 453 -26.91 -20.45 -35.15
N VAL A 454 -28.20 -20.72 -35.31
CA VAL A 454 -28.85 -21.91 -34.74
C VAL A 454 -29.46 -22.70 -35.88
N ARG A 455 -29.11 -24.00 -35.99
CA ARG A 455 -29.64 -24.91 -36.98
C ARG A 455 -30.16 -26.18 -36.31
N ALA A 456 -31.43 -26.50 -36.56
CA ALA A 456 -32.00 -27.77 -36.15
C ALA A 456 -31.38 -28.91 -36.93
N LEU A 457 -31.00 -29.98 -36.24
CA LEU A 457 -30.46 -31.21 -36.85
C LEU A 457 -31.45 -32.37 -36.83
N GLY A 458 -32.61 -32.19 -36.19
CA GLY A 458 -33.66 -33.20 -35.98
C GLY A 458 -33.59 -33.82 -34.58
N ALA A 459 -34.68 -34.54 -34.19
CA ALA A 459 -34.77 -35.23 -32.89
C ALA A 459 -34.30 -34.35 -31.67
N ASP A 460 -34.82 -33.15 -31.56
CA ASP A 460 -34.51 -32.19 -30.48
C ASP A 460 -33.02 -31.82 -30.36
N THR A 461 -32.25 -31.98 -31.41
CA THR A 461 -30.83 -31.64 -31.48
C THR A 461 -30.62 -30.38 -32.31
N TRP A 462 -29.77 -29.48 -31.79
CA TRP A 462 -29.45 -28.22 -32.42
C TRP A 462 -27.94 -28.02 -32.54
N ARG A 463 -27.52 -27.49 -33.68
CA ARG A 463 -26.16 -26.96 -33.83
C ARG A 463 -26.18 -25.46 -33.58
N ILE A 464 -25.44 -25.02 -32.59
CA ILE A 464 -25.24 -23.59 -32.27
C ILE A 464 -23.81 -23.22 -32.66
N ARG A 465 -23.66 -22.15 -33.42
CA ARG A 465 -22.36 -21.60 -33.81
C ARG A 465 -22.28 -20.13 -33.36
N PHE A 466 -21.26 -19.81 -32.59
CA PHE A 466 -20.97 -18.45 -32.22
C PHE A 466 -19.74 -17.93 -32.98
N SER A 467 -19.80 -16.68 -33.46
CA SER A 467 -18.64 -15.92 -33.89
C SER A 467 -18.34 -14.88 -32.79
N VAL A 468 -17.18 -14.99 -32.18
CA VAL A 468 -16.75 -14.13 -31.06
C VAL A 468 -15.51 -13.35 -31.49
N ALA A 469 -15.45 -12.08 -31.14
CA ALA A 469 -14.26 -11.24 -31.26
C ALA A 469 -13.84 -10.68 -29.92
N ASN A 470 -12.55 -10.49 -29.75
CA ASN A 470 -12.02 -9.67 -28.67
C ASN A 470 -11.79 -8.25 -29.20
N SER A 471 -12.58 -7.29 -28.74
CA SER A 471 -12.47 -5.87 -29.10
C SER A 471 -11.58 -5.09 -28.12
N GLY A 472 -11.06 -5.73 -27.06
CA GLY A 472 -10.07 -5.16 -26.14
C GLY A 472 -8.65 -5.20 -26.73
N TYR A 473 -7.73 -4.46 -26.10
CA TYR A 473 -6.32 -4.42 -26.52
C TYR A 473 -5.54 -5.67 -26.06
N LEU A 474 -5.75 -6.09 -24.81
CA LEU A 474 -5.08 -7.27 -24.24
C LEU A 474 -5.67 -8.57 -24.80
N PRO A 475 -4.89 -9.66 -24.88
CA PRO A 475 -5.43 -10.98 -25.20
C PRO A 475 -6.45 -11.43 -24.15
N ALA A 476 -7.33 -12.36 -24.55
CA ALA A 476 -8.37 -12.89 -23.67
C ALA A 476 -7.87 -14.00 -22.71
N TYR A 477 -6.56 -14.16 -22.61
CA TYR A 477 -5.88 -15.10 -21.70
C TYR A 477 -4.56 -14.51 -21.24
N VAL A 478 -4.13 -14.89 -20.05
CA VAL A 478 -2.83 -14.63 -19.43
C VAL A 478 -2.28 -15.95 -18.91
#